data_c33bb27f00a4a47366027ebbaa0ef4b3
#
_entry.id   c33bb27f00a4a47366027ebbaa0ef4b3
#
_cell.length_a   1.000
_cell.length_b   1.000
_cell.length_c   1.000
_cell.angle_alpha   90.00
_cell.angle_beta   90.00
_cell.angle_gamma   90.00
#
_symmetry.space_group_name_H-M   'P 1'
#
loop_
_entity.id
_entity.type
_entity.pdbx_description
1 polymer ?
#
loop_
_entity_poly.entity_id
_entity_poly.type
_entity_poly.pdbx_seq_one_letter_code
_entity_poly.pdbx_strand_id
1 'polypeptide(L)'
;GSISAMRIVIVGAGAVGSYLAARLSSEGQDVVVIESDEQHAARLQERVDALVIVGNGASPSSLEEAGIRKADLLIAVSNSDGANALACHTARTMGVRRTIARVEDQELRSGLQGLGVDVVIDPGEMAAREIIGLVGHSGVTDLVEFARGQLVLVGGIVRKSSPMVGKTLMELRAASKWEWVVAAVVRQGHTIVARGDTIIREHDHVLLMTVTSNLDKAIEFMGMHQQPVRRAVVVGATRLAELTADHLLEEGLDVVMIDQDSDRCRSLAEKHDRVLVLNADPTDPDVLEELGLNGKDAVIGLTGWDHINAMTCMVGKALGASTTVARFNRISYV
;
A
#
# COMPACT_ATOMS: atom_id res chain seq x y z
N GLY A 1 19.88 9.99 -23.99
CA GLY A 1 19.08 9.21 -24.92
C GLY A 1 17.63 9.37 -24.53
N SER A 2 16.75 9.80 -25.45
CA SER A 2 15.31 9.82 -25.25
C SER A 2 14.86 8.38 -24.97
N ILE A 3 14.27 8.14 -23.82
CA ILE A 3 13.58 6.89 -23.54
C ILE A 3 12.44 6.83 -24.54
N SER A 4 12.44 5.84 -25.45
CA SER A 4 11.36 5.61 -26.40
C SER A 4 10.08 5.37 -25.61
N ALA A 5 8.98 6.05 -25.97
CA ALA A 5 7.69 5.85 -25.34
C ALA A 5 7.29 4.36 -25.44
N MET A 6 6.93 3.76 -24.34
CA MET A 6 6.40 2.38 -24.33
C MET A 6 4.94 2.40 -24.74
N ARG A 7 4.53 1.42 -25.55
CA ARG A 7 3.13 1.16 -25.83
C ARG A 7 2.55 0.22 -24.76
N ILE A 8 1.57 0.72 -24.01
CA ILE A 8 0.97 0.02 -22.87
C ILE A 8 -0.53 -0.14 -23.09
N VAL A 9 -1.01 -1.38 -23.02
CA VAL A 9 -2.44 -1.68 -23.06
C VAL A 9 -2.92 -1.98 -21.65
N ILE A 10 -3.94 -1.26 -21.18
CA ILE A 10 -4.56 -1.44 -19.87
C ILE A 10 -5.96 -2.03 -20.08
N VAL A 11 -6.29 -3.10 -19.37
CA VAL A 11 -7.61 -3.72 -19.34
C VAL A 11 -8.31 -3.38 -18.03
N GLY A 12 -9.42 -2.66 -18.13
CA GLY A 12 -10.23 -2.17 -17.02
C GLY A 12 -9.98 -0.70 -16.70
N ALA A 13 -11.07 0.10 -16.68
CA ALA A 13 -11.07 1.53 -16.35
C ALA A 13 -11.65 1.82 -14.96
N GLY A 14 -11.52 0.88 -14.02
CA GLY A 14 -11.81 1.11 -12.61
C GLY A 14 -10.83 2.11 -11.99
N ALA A 15 -10.87 2.28 -10.66
CA ALA A 15 -10.02 3.25 -9.95
C ALA A 15 -8.52 3.07 -10.28
N VAL A 16 -8.02 1.83 -10.26
CA VAL A 16 -6.60 1.53 -10.54
C VAL A 16 -6.25 1.77 -12.00
N GLY A 17 -7.06 1.25 -12.94
CA GLY A 17 -6.80 1.39 -14.37
C GLY A 17 -6.86 2.84 -14.83
N SER A 18 -7.83 3.61 -14.35
CA SER A 18 -7.95 5.04 -14.64
C SER A 18 -6.77 5.84 -14.10
N TYR A 19 -6.32 5.55 -12.88
CA TYR A 19 -5.15 6.18 -12.30
C TYR A 19 -3.88 5.87 -13.09
N LEU A 20 -3.67 4.60 -13.45
CA LEU A 20 -2.51 4.18 -14.25
C LEU A 20 -2.53 4.82 -15.64
N ALA A 21 -3.70 4.87 -16.30
CA ALA A 21 -3.84 5.51 -17.61
C ALA A 21 -3.47 7.00 -17.55
N ALA A 22 -3.99 7.74 -16.57
CA ALA A 22 -3.67 9.14 -16.38
C ALA A 22 -2.18 9.36 -16.07
N ARG A 23 -1.62 8.55 -15.18
CA ARG A 23 -0.22 8.69 -14.77
C ARG A 23 0.76 8.38 -15.90
N LEU A 24 0.59 7.23 -16.56
CA LEU A 24 1.48 6.79 -17.63
C LEU A 24 1.38 7.69 -18.86
N SER A 25 0.18 8.15 -19.20
CA SER A 25 -0.02 9.13 -20.28
C SER A 25 0.68 10.45 -19.96
N SER A 26 0.56 10.96 -18.73
CA SER A 26 1.26 12.20 -18.32
C SER A 26 2.79 12.05 -18.31
N GLU A 27 3.30 10.84 -18.21
CA GLU A 27 4.74 10.51 -18.33
C GLU A 27 5.18 10.28 -19.79
N GLY A 28 4.29 10.53 -20.76
CA GLY A 28 4.59 10.46 -22.19
C GLY A 28 4.62 9.03 -22.75
N GLN A 29 3.96 8.07 -22.10
CA GLN A 29 3.78 6.73 -22.64
C GLN A 29 2.58 6.68 -23.61
N ASP A 30 2.63 5.79 -24.60
CA ASP A 30 1.52 5.51 -25.52
C ASP A 30 0.54 4.52 -24.87
N VAL A 31 -0.56 5.05 -24.30
CA VAL A 31 -1.50 4.28 -23.50
C VAL A 31 -2.81 4.03 -24.25
N VAL A 32 -3.23 2.77 -24.27
CA VAL A 32 -4.56 2.35 -24.75
C VAL A 32 -5.28 1.64 -23.61
N VAL A 33 -6.55 2.00 -23.38
CA VAL A 33 -7.38 1.36 -22.33
C VAL A 33 -8.52 0.61 -23.00
N ILE A 34 -8.78 -0.62 -22.56
CA ILE A 34 -9.96 -1.42 -22.95
C ILE A 34 -10.88 -1.48 -21.74
N GLU A 35 -12.12 -1.03 -21.88
CA GLU A 35 -13.15 -1.06 -20.85
C GLU A 35 -14.46 -1.61 -21.41
N SER A 36 -15.09 -2.50 -20.67
CA SER A 36 -16.35 -3.12 -21.10
C SER A 36 -17.57 -2.26 -20.86
N ASP A 37 -17.54 -1.37 -19.88
CA ASP A 37 -18.61 -0.44 -19.53
C ASP A 37 -18.46 0.86 -20.34
N GLU A 38 -19.45 1.17 -21.18
CA GLU A 38 -19.44 2.36 -22.04
C GLU A 38 -19.40 3.66 -21.24
N GLN A 39 -20.05 3.71 -20.08
CA GLN A 39 -20.09 4.93 -19.25
C GLN A 39 -18.74 5.17 -18.55
N HIS A 40 -18.10 4.10 -18.09
CA HIS A 40 -16.75 4.20 -17.53
C HIS A 40 -15.75 4.59 -18.61
N ALA A 41 -15.82 4.01 -19.79
CA ALA A 41 -14.96 4.34 -20.91
C ALA A 41 -15.11 5.82 -21.33
N ALA A 42 -16.34 6.32 -21.48
CA ALA A 42 -16.61 7.71 -21.82
C ALA A 42 -16.03 8.68 -20.78
N ARG A 43 -16.26 8.41 -19.48
CA ARG A 43 -15.72 9.26 -18.40
C ARG A 43 -14.19 9.28 -18.37
N LEU A 44 -13.55 8.15 -18.67
CA LEU A 44 -12.10 8.09 -18.74
C LEU A 44 -11.56 8.88 -19.93
N GLN A 45 -12.19 8.72 -21.11
CA GLN A 45 -11.78 9.42 -22.34
C GLN A 45 -11.76 10.95 -22.20
N GLU A 46 -12.64 11.51 -21.37
CA GLU A 46 -12.69 12.96 -21.09
C GLU A 46 -11.53 13.45 -20.19
N ARG A 47 -10.87 12.55 -19.47
CA ARG A 47 -9.89 12.89 -18.41
C ARG A 47 -8.45 12.55 -18.73
N VAL A 48 -8.22 11.69 -19.70
CA VAL A 48 -6.87 11.18 -20.01
C VAL A 48 -6.56 11.35 -21.48
N ASP A 49 -5.31 11.64 -21.77
CA ASP A 49 -4.77 11.64 -23.14
C ASP A 49 -4.33 10.21 -23.52
N ALA A 50 -5.32 9.34 -23.64
CA ALA A 50 -5.15 7.93 -24.01
C ALA A 50 -6.32 7.49 -24.90
N LEU A 51 -6.09 6.53 -25.79
CA LEU A 51 -7.15 5.91 -26.55
C LEU A 51 -7.95 4.97 -25.65
N VAL A 52 -9.28 5.18 -25.55
CA VAL A 52 -10.16 4.28 -24.81
C VAL A 52 -11.05 3.51 -25.79
N ILE A 53 -11.01 2.18 -25.70
CA ILE A 53 -11.78 1.24 -26.52
C ILE A 53 -12.85 0.59 -25.64
N VAL A 54 -14.09 0.61 -26.10
CA VAL A 54 -15.18 -0.12 -25.47
C VAL A 54 -15.15 -1.58 -25.94
N GLY A 55 -14.92 -2.50 -25.01
CA GLY A 55 -14.84 -3.92 -25.39
C GLY A 55 -14.43 -4.84 -24.25
N ASN A 56 -14.45 -6.14 -24.53
CA ASN A 56 -13.99 -7.16 -23.62
C ASN A 56 -12.46 -7.31 -23.73
N GLY A 57 -11.73 -6.93 -22.69
CA GLY A 57 -10.26 -6.97 -22.65
C GLY A 57 -9.64 -8.37 -22.75
N ALA A 58 -10.42 -9.44 -22.59
CA ALA A 58 -9.99 -10.81 -22.83
C ALA A 58 -10.21 -11.27 -24.27
N SER A 59 -10.95 -10.50 -25.09
CA SER A 59 -11.25 -10.82 -26.47
C SER A 59 -10.08 -10.51 -27.41
N PRO A 60 -9.68 -11.45 -28.27
CA PRO A 60 -8.66 -11.19 -29.29
C PRO A 60 -8.98 -9.97 -30.18
N SER A 61 -10.26 -9.75 -30.52
CA SER A 61 -10.68 -8.62 -31.37
C SER A 61 -10.44 -7.27 -30.70
N SER A 62 -10.82 -7.12 -29.43
CA SER A 62 -10.57 -5.87 -28.67
C SER A 62 -9.08 -5.61 -28.44
N LEU A 63 -8.31 -6.67 -28.19
CA LEU A 63 -6.86 -6.58 -28.05
C LEU A 63 -6.19 -6.21 -29.40
N GLU A 64 -6.66 -6.75 -30.52
CA GLU A 64 -6.17 -6.38 -31.85
C GLU A 64 -6.44 -4.91 -32.16
N GLU A 65 -7.66 -4.43 -31.87
CA GLU A 65 -8.05 -3.03 -32.02
C GLU A 65 -7.17 -2.10 -31.18
N ALA A 66 -6.81 -2.53 -29.95
CA ALA A 66 -5.87 -1.84 -29.08
C ALA A 66 -4.41 -1.87 -29.61
N GLY A 67 -4.16 -2.58 -30.67
CA GLY A 67 -2.83 -2.73 -31.25
C GLY A 67 -1.87 -3.56 -30.42
N ILE A 68 -2.38 -4.61 -29.77
CA ILE A 68 -1.67 -5.44 -28.80
C ILE A 68 -0.37 -6.03 -29.37
N ARG A 69 -0.31 -6.35 -30.67
CA ARG A 69 0.90 -6.90 -31.31
C ARG A 69 2.12 -5.96 -31.28
N LYS A 70 1.88 -4.67 -31.09
CA LYS A 70 2.92 -3.64 -30.97
C LYS A 70 3.13 -3.18 -29.54
N ALA A 71 2.39 -3.74 -28.60
CA ALA A 71 2.47 -3.36 -27.19
C ALA A 71 3.70 -3.99 -26.52
N ASP A 72 4.37 -3.21 -25.70
CA ASP A 72 5.48 -3.66 -24.86
C ASP A 72 4.97 -4.33 -23.60
N LEU A 73 3.80 -3.87 -23.11
CA LEU A 73 3.24 -4.28 -21.82
C LEU A 73 1.70 -4.33 -21.88
N LEU A 74 1.11 -5.36 -21.29
CA LEU A 74 -0.31 -5.39 -20.95
C LEU A 74 -0.49 -5.40 -19.42
N ILE A 75 -1.40 -4.57 -18.93
CA ILE A 75 -1.77 -4.48 -17.51
C ILE A 75 -3.27 -4.75 -17.39
N ALA A 76 -3.64 -5.90 -16.83
CA ALA A 76 -5.03 -6.28 -16.61
C ALA A 76 -5.43 -6.06 -15.15
N VAL A 77 -6.30 -5.07 -14.90
CA VAL A 77 -6.71 -4.58 -13.57
C VAL A 77 -8.22 -4.39 -13.42
N SER A 78 -8.99 -5.16 -14.16
CA SER A 78 -10.44 -5.22 -14.00
C SER A 78 -10.84 -5.84 -12.65
N ASN A 79 -12.13 -5.82 -12.32
CA ASN A 79 -12.65 -6.41 -11.08
C ASN A 79 -12.83 -7.95 -11.17
N SER A 80 -12.43 -8.59 -12.26
CA SER A 80 -12.54 -10.02 -12.46
C SER A 80 -11.18 -10.66 -12.65
N ASP A 81 -10.75 -11.45 -11.67
CA ASP A 81 -9.48 -12.17 -11.70
C ASP A 81 -9.35 -13.08 -12.91
N GLY A 82 -10.43 -13.82 -13.23
CA GLY A 82 -10.46 -14.69 -14.40
C GLY A 82 -10.34 -13.92 -15.72
N ALA A 83 -10.99 -12.74 -15.83
CA ALA A 83 -10.87 -11.89 -17.01
C ALA A 83 -9.46 -11.30 -17.13
N ASN A 84 -8.84 -10.89 -16.03
CA ASN A 84 -7.47 -10.39 -16.00
C ASN A 84 -6.47 -11.48 -16.43
N ALA A 85 -6.62 -12.69 -15.90
CA ALA A 85 -5.79 -13.83 -16.27
C ALA A 85 -5.92 -14.18 -17.76
N LEU A 86 -7.16 -14.24 -18.26
CA LEU A 86 -7.45 -14.55 -19.67
C LEU A 86 -6.95 -13.46 -20.60
N ALA A 87 -7.09 -12.18 -20.24
CA ALA A 87 -6.55 -11.07 -21.02
C ALA A 87 -5.03 -11.17 -21.16
N CYS A 88 -4.32 -11.46 -20.08
CA CYS A 88 -2.86 -11.67 -20.12
C CYS A 88 -2.49 -12.88 -20.98
N HIS A 89 -3.19 -14.00 -20.84
CA HIS A 89 -2.95 -15.20 -21.65
C HIS A 89 -3.16 -14.92 -23.15
N THR A 90 -4.28 -14.28 -23.51
CA THR A 90 -4.60 -13.94 -24.90
C THR A 90 -3.55 -12.99 -25.47
N ALA A 91 -3.19 -11.94 -24.72
CA ALA A 91 -2.17 -10.99 -25.15
C ALA A 91 -0.80 -11.65 -25.35
N ARG A 92 -0.45 -12.60 -24.49
CA ARG A 92 0.80 -13.37 -24.62
C ARG A 92 0.82 -14.21 -25.89
N THR A 93 -0.28 -14.88 -26.21
CA THR A 93 -0.40 -15.65 -27.48
C THR A 93 -0.34 -14.74 -28.72
N MET A 94 -0.71 -13.46 -28.57
CA MET A 94 -0.62 -12.45 -29.64
C MET A 94 0.75 -11.75 -29.73
N GLY A 95 1.71 -12.10 -28.86
CA GLY A 95 3.10 -11.70 -28.94
C GLY A 95 3.55 -10.59 -27.98
N VAL A 96 2.72 -10.20 -27.00
CA VAL A 96 3.13 -9.22 -25.97
C VAL A 96 4.28 -9.79 -25.14
N ARG A 97 5.29 -8.96 -24.89
CA ARG A 97 6.50 -9.38 -24.18
C ARG A 97 6.30 -9.51 -22.70
N ARG A 98 5.46 -8.67 -22.10
CA ARG A 98 5.27 -8.59 -20.66
C ARG A 98 3.82 -8.39 -20.30
N THR A 99 3.36 -9.12 -19.29
CA THR A 99 1.98 -9.06 -18.80
C THR A 99 1.95 -8.92 -17.28
N ILE A 100 1.03 -8.09 -16.79
CA ILE A 100 0.76 -7.89 -15.36
C ILE A 100 -0.73 -8.12 -15.15
N ALA A 101 -1.10 -8.98 -14.20
CA ALA A 101 -2.48 -9.22 -13.82
C ALA A 101 -2.72 -8.88 -12.34
N ARG A 102 -3.80 -8.15 -12.06
CA ARG A 102 -4.38 -8.11 -10.72
C ARG A 102 -5.17 -9.38 -10.50
N VAL A 103 -4.79 -10.16 -9.48
CA VAL A 103 -5.52 -11.37 -9.07
C VAL A 103 -5.49 -11.48 -7.56
N GLU A 104 -6.67 -11.44 -6.96
CA GLU A 104 -6.87 -11.49 -5.52
C GLU A 104 -7.15 -12.91 -5.02
N ASP A 105 -7.65 -13.79 -5.90
CA ASP A 105 -7.91 -15.19 -5.60
C ASP A 105 -6.60 -15.97 -5.50
N GLN A 106 -6.35 -16.56 -4.33
CA GLN A 106 -5.12 -17.28 -4.03
C GLN A 106 -5.03 -18.61 -4.80
N GLU A 107 -6.16 -19.28 -5.04
CA GLU A 107 -6.19 -20.53 -5.78
C GLU A 107 -5.87 -20.30 -7.26
N LEU A 108 -6.45 -19.24 -7.85
CA LEU A 108 -6.14 -18.85 -9.22
C LEU A 108 -4.66 -18.48 -9.38
N ARG A 109 -4.07 -17.77 -8.43
CA ARG A 109 -2.66 -17.35 -8.50
C ARG A 109 -1.69 -18.50 -8.72
N SER A 110 -1.92 -19.63 -8.09
CA SER A 110 -1.03 -20.80 -8.21
C SER A 110 -0.94 -21.37 -9.63
N GLY A 111 -1.99 -21.19 -10.45
CA GLY A 111 -2.07 -21.66 -11.84
C GLY A 111 -1.57 -20.66 -12.88
N LEU A 112 -1.41 -19.39 -12.55
CA LEU A 112 -1.23 -18.32 -13.54
C LEU A 112 0.15 -18.27 -14.20
N GLN A 113 1.20 -18.75 -13.55
CA GLN A 113 2.54 -18.82 -14.14
C GLN A 113 2.57 -19.71 -15.38
N GLY A 114 1.76 -20.79 -15.37
CA GLY A 114 1.58 -21.68 -16.54
C GLY A 114 0.79 -21.04 -17.70
N LEU A 115 0.02 -19.98 -17.43
CA LEU A 115 -0.79 -19.26 -18.41
C LEU A 115 -0.08 -18.06 -19.06
N GLY A 116 1.20 -17.84 -18.76
CA GLY A 116 1.99 -16.74 -19.37
C GLY A 116 1.74 -15.38 -18.76
N VAL A 117 1.32 -15.32 -17.49
CA VAL A 117 1.28 -14.09 -16.71
C VAL A 117 2.64 -13.89 -16.05
N ASP A 118 3.33 -12.79 -16.37
CA ASP A 118 4.69 -12.57 -15.87
C ASP A 118 4.70 -12.03 -14.45
N VAL A 119 3.73 -11.17 -14.11
CA VAL A 119 3.61 -10.57 -12.79
C VAL A 119 2.16 -10.61 -12.32
N VAL A 120 1.94 -11.14 -11.16
CA VAL A 120 0.64 -11.14 -10.47
C VAL A 120 0.70 -10.18 -9.30
N ILE A 121 -0.29 -9.29 -9.21
CA ILE A 121 -0.42 -8.30 -8.16
C ILE A 121 -1.70 -8.56 -7.38
N ASP A 122 -1.60 -8.67 -6.07
CA ASP A 122 -2.72 -8.59 -5.13
C ASP A 122 -2.58 -7.31 -4.31
N PRO A 123 -3.37 -6.28 -4.60
CA PRO A 123 -3.29 -5.01 -3.88
C PRO A 123 -3.61 -5.15 -2.39
N GLY A 124 -4.51 -6.06 -2.03
CA GLY A 124 -4.86 -6.33 -0.63
C GLY A 124 -3.69 -6.91 0.15
N GLU A 125 -3.02 -7.92 -0.44
CA GLU A 125 -1.84 -8.54 0.16
C GLU A 125 -0.67 -7.56 0.29
N MET A 126 -0.44 -6.73 -0.71
CA MET A 126 0.59 -5.69 -0.66
C MET A 126 0.31 -4.67 0.45
N ALA A 127 -0.93 -4.21 0.55
CA ALA A 127 -1.34 -3.27 1.58
C ALA A 127 -1.25 -3.89 2.99
N ALA A 128 -1.65 -5.16 3.15
CA ALA A 128 -1.54 -5.85 4.43
C ALA A 128 -0.07 -5.93 4.90
N ARG A 129 0.86 -6.30 4.02
CA ARG A 129 2.29 -6.32 4.32
C ARG A 129 2.86 -4.96 4.71
N GLU A 130 2.43 -3.90 4.03
CA GLU A 130 2.81 -2.53 4.38
C GLU A 130 2.31 -2.15 5.78
N ILE A 131 1.05 -2.47 6.11
CA ILE A 131 0.48 -2.26 7.43
C ILE A 131 1.30 -2.99 8.51
N ILE A 132 1.68 -4.25 8.27
CA ILE A 132 2.52 -5.02 9.20
C ILE A 132 3.86 -4.32 9.44
N GLY A 133 4.50 -3.82 8.38
CA GLY A 133 5.73 -3.04 8.50
C GLY A 133 5.57 -1.81 9.40
N LEU A 134 4.45 -1.07 9.26
CA LEU A 134 4.14 0.09 10.09
C LEU A 134 3.86 -0.28 11.55
N VAL A 135 3.16 -1.38 11.78
CA VAL A 135 2.83 -1.88 13.15
C VAL A 135 4.08 -2.36 13.86
N GLY A 136 4.97 -3.06 13.17
CA GLY A 136 6.23 -3.57 13.71
C GLY A 136 7.21 -2.48 14.15
N HIS A 137 7.07 -1.26 13.61
CA HIS A 137 8.03 -0.18 13.80
C HIS A 137 7.34 1.10 14.31
N SER A 138 7.04 1.13 15.60
CA SER A 138 6.39 2.29 16.25
C SER A 138 7.16 3.60 16.01
N GLY A 139 6.46 4.61 15.49
CA GLY A 139 7.05 5.93 15.15
C GLY A 139 7.52 6.05 13.70
N VAL A 140 7.58 4.96 12.95
CA VAL A 140 7.79 4.97 11.50
C VAL A 140 6.49 5.39 10.82
N THR A 141 6.57 6.34 9.91
CA THR A 141 5.42 6.84 9.12
C THR A 141 5.48 6.35 7.67
N ASP A 142 6.67 6.00 7.20
CA ASP A 142 6.92 5.51 5.86
C ASP A 142 7.91 4.35 5.90
N LEU A 143 7.56 3.27 5.22
CA LEU A 143 8.44 2.12 5.05
C LEU A 143 8.26 1.57 3.63
N VAL A 144 9.25 1.79 2.78
CA VAL A 144 9.19 1.38 1.37
C VAL A 144 10.44 0.59 1.01
N GLU A 145 10.24 -0.63 0.54
CA GLU A 145 11.32 -1.49 0.08
C GLU A 145 11.63 -1.27 -1.41
N PHE A 146 12.92 -1.26 -1.74
CA PHE A 146 13.44 -1.16 -3.09
C PHE A 146 14.40 -2.30 -3.41
N ALA A 147 14.72 -2.47 -4.69
CA ALA A 147 15.70 -3.44 -5.18
C ALA A 147 15.47 -4.87 -4.65
N ARG A 148 14.22 -5.35 -4.69
CA ARG A 148 13.80 -6.65 -4.17
C ARG A 148 14.09 -6.85 -2.68
N GLY A 149 13.86 -5.83 -1.87
CA GLY A 149 14.05 -5.85 -0.43
C GLY A 149 15.50 -5.65 0.02
N GLN A 150 16.42 -5.25 -0.85
CA GLN A 150 17.80 -4.97 -0.47
C GLN A 150 17.99 -3.57 0.12
N LEU A 151 17.18 -2.62 -0.30
CA LEU A 151 17.19 -1.25 0.18
C LEU A 151 15.83 -0.91 0.80
N VAL A 152 15.85 -0.07 1.80
CA VAL A 152 14.65 0.43 2.48
C VAL A 152 14.72 1.94 2.64
N LEU A 153 13.61 2.60 2.33
CA LEU A 153 13.34 3.98 2.72
C LEU A 153 12.50 3.93 3.99
N VAL A 154 12.99 4.54 5.04
CA VAL A 154 12.27 4.67 6.31
C VAL A 154 12.05 6.15 6.60
N GLY A 155 10.80 6.50 6.91
CA GLY A 155 10.40 7.86 7.24
C GLY A 155 9.81 7.97 8.63
N GLY A 156 9.99 9.14 9.23
CA GLY A 156 9.35 9.42 10.50
C GLY A 156 9.60 10.83 11.01
N ILE A 157 8.78 11.23 11.97
CA ILE A 157 8.85 12.56 12.57
C ILE A 157 9.87 12.56 13.68
N VAL A 158 10.88 13.41 13.53
CA VAL A 158 11.97 13.57 14.50
C VAL A 158 11.43 14.23 15.77
N ARG A 159 11.61 13.56 16.90
CA ARG A 159 11.25 14.04 18.23
C ARG A 159 12.44 14.72 18.89
N LYS A 160 12.18 15.55 19.90
CA LYS A 160 13.21 16.26 20.69
C LYS A 160 14.32 15.33 21.23
N SER A 161 13.94 14.09 21.57
CA SER A 161 14.87 13.07 22.07
C SER A 161 15.76 12.43 20.99
N SER A 162 15.52 12.71 19.72
CA SER A 162 16.31 12.13 18.63
C SER A 162 17.75 12.60 18.65
N PRO A 163 18.73 11.69 18.48
CA PRO A 163 20.14 12.04 18.37
C PRO A 163 20.48 12.92 17.15
N MET A 164 19.55 13.05 16.20
CA MET A 164 19.72 13.87 15.00
C MET A 164 19.44 15.36 15.24
N VAL A 165 18.63 15.71 16.26
CA VAL A 165 18.19 17.10 16.48
C VAL A 165 19.37 18.01 16.76
N GLY A 166 19.40 19.17 16.04
CA GLY A 166 20.41 20.20 16.18
C GLY A 166 21.73 19.94 15.49
N LYS A 167 21.87 18.78 14.80
CA LYS A 167 23.08 18.40 14.08
C LYS A 167 22.89 18.54 12.57
N THR A 168 23.99 18.82 11.88
CA THR A 168 24.05 18.76 10.42
C THR A 168 24.18 17.31 9.95
N LEU A 169 23.73 17.03 8.73
CA LEU A 169 23.88 15.69 8.14
C LEU A 169 25.35 15.30 7.97
N MET A 170 26.24 16.26 7.78
CA MET A 170 27.68 16.03 7.71
C MET A 170 28.26 15.57 9.07
N GLU A 171 27.87 16.22 10.18
CA GLU A 171 28.27 15.79 11.53
C GLU A 171 27.75 14.40 11.87
N LEU A 172 26.48 14.14 11.52
CA LEU A 172 25.86 12.84 11.70
C LEU A 172 26.55 11.77 10.88
N ARG A 173 26.92 12.05 9.65
CA ARG A 173 27.65 11.14 8.77
C ARG A 173 29.05 10.83 9.30
N ALA A 174 29.77 11.83 9.79
CA ALA A 174 31.09 11.65 10.36
C ALA A 174 31.08 10.76 11.64
N ALA A 175 29.98 10.83 12.42
CA ALA A 175 29.80 10.02 13.61
C ALA A 175 29.32 8.59 13.32
N SER A 176 28.81 8.31 12.11
CA SER A 176 28.20 7.04 11.75
C SER A 176 29.21 6.08 11.12
N LYS A 177 29.14 4.79 11.51
CA LYS A 177 29.96 3.72 10.93
C LYS A 177 29.20 2.81 9.95
N TRP A 178 28.00 3.22 9.53
CA TRP A 178 27.13 2.46 8.64
C TRP A 178 26.60 3.35 7.51
N GLU A 179 26.13 2.74 6.44
CA GLU A 179 25.69 3.47 5.24
C GLU A 179 24.23 3.86 5.33
N TRP A 180 23.98 5.14 5.10
CA TRP A 180 22.64 5.73 5.03
C TRP A 180 22.68 7.04 4.22
N VAL A 181 21.55 7.42 3.68
CA VAL A 181 21.35 8.68 2.99
C VAL A 181 20.01 9.26 3.41
N VAL A 182 19.97 10.51 3.82
CA VAL A 182 18.70 11.24 3.96
C VAL A 182 18.30 11.69 2.56
N ALA A 183 17.22 11.10 2.04
CA ALA A 183 16.69 11.40 0.72
C ALA A 183 15.98 12.75 0.69
N ALA A 184 15.21 13.06 1.76
CA ALA A 184 14.51 14.32 1.91
C ALA A 184 14.20 14.63 3.38
N VAL A 185 13.99 15.90 3.65
CA VAL A 185 13.45 16.40 4.92
C VAL A 185 12.20 17.21 4.59
N VAL A 186 11.06 16.87 5.18
CA VAL A 186 9.84 17.67 5.04
C VAL A 186 9.65 18.48 6.31
N ARG A 187 9.62 19.79 6.18
CA ARG A 187 9.49 20.75 7.27
C ARG A 187 8.33 21.68 6.97
N GLN A 188 7.33 21.72 7.85
CA GLN A 188 6.14 22.57 7.68
C GLN A 188 5.49 22.42 6.28
N GLY A 189 5.39 21.19 5.77
CA GLY A 189 4.81 20.90 4.46
C GLY A 189 5.72 21.18 3.26
N HIS A 190 6.94 21.67 3.47
CA HIS A 190 7.90 21.92 2.37
C HIS A 190 9.01 20.87 2.35
N THR A 191 9.23 20.28 1.18
CA THR A 191 10.32 19.34 0.97
C THR A 191 11.65 20.07 0.80
N ILE A 192 12.62 19.75 1.65
CA ILE A 192 13.98 20.23 1.61
C ILE A 192 14.85 19.12 1.05
N VAL A 193 15.56 19.39 -0.05
CA VAL A 193 16.59 18.47 -0.55
C VAL A 193 17.73 18.44 0.44
N ALA A 194 17.97 17.27 1.03
CA ALA A 194 18.97 17.09 2.06
C ALA A 194 20.39 17.29 1.53
N ARG A 195 21.17 18.12 2.21
CA ARG A 195 22.59 18.39 1.94
C ARG A 195 23.40 18.23 3.23
N GLY A 196 24.72 18.15 3.09
CA GLY A 196 25.62 17.95 4.25
C GLY A 196 25.47 19.00 5.36
N ASP A 197 25.15 20.26 5.00
CA ASP A 197 24.92 21.37 5.90
C ASP A 197 23.47 21.49 6.43
N THR A 198 22.57 20.61 5.98
CA THR A 198 21.18 20.58 6.45
C THR A 198 21.13 20.20 7.93
N ILE A 199 20.62 21.12 8.76
CA ILE A 199 20.40 20.88 10.20
C ILE A 199 19.02 20.23 10.39
N ILE A 200 18.98 19.10 11.07
CA ILE A 200 17.74 18.41 11.45
C ILE A 200 17.15 19.09 12.68
N ARG A 201 15.86 19.36 12.62
CA ARG A 201 15.08 20.03 13.68
C ARG A 201 14.01 19.09 14.23
N GLU A 202 13.58 19.39 15.44
CA GLU A 202 12.39 18.77 16.01
C GLU A 202 11.18 18.99 15.09
N HIS A 203 10.32 17.98 14.94
CA HIS A 203 9.15 17.92 14.04
C HIS A 203 9.49 17.86 12.53
N ASP A 204 10.76 17.74 12.14
CA ASP A 204 11.07 17.39 10.76
C ASP A 204 10.59 15.96 10.47
N HIS A 205 9.97 15.78 9.32
CA HIS A 205 9.74 14.45 8.77
C HIS A 205 10.95 14.09 7.91
N VAL A 206 11.74 13.14 8.39
CA VAL A 206 12.99 12.72 7.73
C VAL A 206 12.75 11.43 6.98
N LEU A 207 13.10 11.40 5.70
CA LEU A 207 13.11 10.20 4.85
C LEU A 207 14.55 9.74 4.67
N LEU A 208 14.89 8.61 5.29
CA LEU A 208 16.22 8.01 5.30
C LEU A 208 16.25 6.71 4.50
N MET A 209 17.20 6.56 3.61
CA MET A 209 17.42 5.33 2.84
C MET A 209 18.67 4.60 3.33
N THR A 210 18.57 3.30 3.48
CA THR A 210 19.67 2.41 3.85
C THR A 210 19.46 0.98 3.31
N VAL A 211 20.43 0.10 3.54
CA VAL A 211 20.24 -1.35 3.29
C VAL A 211 19.30 -1.94 4.33
N THR A 212 18.46 -2.87 3.94
CA THR A 212 17.42 -3.45 4.80
C THR A 212 17.97 -4.03 6.10
N SER A 213 19.19 -4.60 6.09
CA SER A 213 19.86 -5.09 7.29
C SER A 213 20.22 -4.01 8.32
N ASN A 214 20.15 -2.74 7.97
CA ASN A 214 20.38 -1.60 8.86
C ASN A 214 19.10 -0.89 9.29
N LEU A 215 17.92 -1.44 8.99
CA LEU A 215 16.64 -0.81 9.31
C LEU A 215 16.52 -0.46 10.80
N ASP A 216 16.81 -1.40 11.69
CA ASP A 216 16.74 -1.17 13.14
C ASP A 216 17.67 -0.03 13.60
N LYS A 217 18.88 0.01 13.03
CA LYS A 217 19.82 1.10 13.31
C LYS A 217 19.32 2.45 12.82
N ALA A 218 18.63 2.47 11.67
CA ALA A 218 18.06 3.69 11.13
C ALA A 218 16.93 4.21 12.03
N ILE A 219 16.07 3.32 12.50
CA ILE A 219 14.96 3.64 13.40
C ILE A 219 15.49 4.19 14.73
N GLU A 220 16.48 3.53 15.32
CA GLU A 220 17.14 4.00 16.54
C GLU A 220 17.85 5.34 16.32
N PHE A 221 18.53 5.51 15.19
CA PHE A 221 19.24 6.72 14.82
C PHE A 221 18.32 7.94 14.66
N MET A 222 17.11 7.71 14.15
CA MET A 222 16.07 8.75 14.07
C MET A 222 15.40 9.02 15.43
N GLY A 223 15.74 8.26 16.48
CA GLY A 223 15.17 8.39 17.82
C GLY A 223 13.77 7.84 17.95
N MET A 224 13.42 6.90 17.09
CA MET A 224 12.15 6.18 17.15
C MET A 224 12.37 4.95 18.03
N HIS A 225 11.74 4.95 19.20
CA HIS A 225 11.85 3.79 20.10
C HIS A 225 10.89 2.70 19.63
N GLN A 226 11.42 1.54 19.35
CA GLN A 226 10.64 0.32 19.18
C GLN A 226 10.06 -0.10 20.54
N GLN A 227 8.79 0.21 20.79
CA GLN A 227 8.03 -0.56 21.75
C GLN A 227 7.36 -1.70 20.95
N PRO A 228 7.70 -2.95 21.22
CA PRO A 228 7.10 -4.06 20.47
C PRO A 228 5.61 -4.08 20.73
N VAL A 229 4.83 -3.92 19.66
CA VAL A 229 3.39 -4.16 19.71
C VAL A 229 3.17 -5.63 20.01
N ARG A 230 2.24 -5.93 20.92
CA ARG A 230 1.87 -7.30 21.30
C ARG A 230 0.46 -7.65 20.88
N ARG A 231 -0.41 -6.66 20.82
CA ARG A 231 -1.80 -6.83 20.44
C ARG A 231 -2.21 -5.79 19.40
N ALA A 232 -2.94 -6.23 18.40
CA ALA A 232 -3.51 -5.36 17.37
C ALA A 232 -5.04 -5.43 17.41
N VAL A 233 -5.68 -4.28 17.45
CA VAL A 233 -7.12 -4.11 17.30
C VAL A 233 -7.38 -3.67 15.87
N VAL A 234 -7.93 -4.56 15.06
CA VAL A 234 -8.26 -4.35 13.66
C VAL A 234 -9.75 -4.02 13.55
N VAL A 235 -10.05 -2.84 13.03
CA VAL A 235 -11.43 -2.35 12.88
C VAL A 235 -11.89 -2.51 11.45
N GLY A 236 -12.96 -3.27 11.27
CA GLY A 236 -13.55 -3.67 10.00
C GLY A 236 -13.35 -5.15 9.70
N ALA A 237 -14.32 -5.73 9.00
CA ALA A 237 -14.30 -7.12 8.48
C ALA A 237 -14.19 -7.11 6.95
N THR A 238 -13.27 -6.32 6.43
CA THR A 238 -12.96 -6.30 5.00
C THR A 238 -11.90 -7.34 4.64
N ARG A 239 -11.79 -7.73 3.38
CA ARG A 239 -10.71 -8.62 2.93
C ARG A 239 -9.33 -8.13 3.37
N LEU A 240 -9.06 -6.83 3.29
CA LEU A 240 -7.79 -6.26 3.76
C LEU A 240 -7.61 -6.45 5.27
N ALA A 241 -8.68 -6.31 6.06
CA ALA A 241 -8.63 -6.54 7.49
C ALA A 241 -8.34 -8.01 7.82
N GLU A 242 -8.96 -8.96 7.11
CA GLU A 242 -8.67 -10.40 7.24
C GLU A 242 -7.21 -10.71 6.92
N LEU A 243 -6.69 -10.27 5.76
CA LEU A 243 -5.29 -10.46 5.37
C LEU A 243 -4.31 -9.86 6.40
N THR A 244 -4.64 -8.66 6.89
CA THR A 244 -3.84 -8.01 7.93
C THR A 244 -3.84 -8.81 9.22
N ALA A 245 -5.00 -9.33 9.64
CA ALA A 245 -5.11 -10.17 10.83
C ALA A 245 -4.28 -11.45 10.71
N ASP A 246 -4.33 -12.11 9.56
CA ASP A 246 -3.53 -13.32 9.30
C ASP A 246 -2.02 -13.05 9.44
N HIS A 247 -1.52 -11.99 8.81
CA HIS A 247 -0.10 -11.63 8.94
C HIS A 247 0.28 -11.22 10.37
N LEU A 248 -0.58 -10.51 11.10
CA LEU A 248 -0.34 -10.17 12.51
C LEU A 248 -0.22 -11.41 13.39
N LEU A 249 -1.09 -12.42 13.13
CA LEU A 249 -1.02 -13.72 13.83
C LEU A 249 0.26 -14.50 13.49
N GLU A 250 0.72 -14.44 12.23
CA GLU A 250 2.00 -15.04 11.80
C GLU A 250 3.19 -14.40 12.52
N GLU A 251 3.16 -13.08 12.73
CA GLU A 251 4.16 -12.34 13.52
C GLU A 251 4.03 -12.55 15.04
N GLY A 252 3.05 -13.35 15.47
CA GLY A 252 2.86 -13.72 16.88
C GLY A 252 2.15 -12.69 17.74
N LEU A 253 1.41 -11.75 17.14
CA LEU A 253 0.60 -10.80 17.87
C LEU A 253 -0.77 -11.39 18.26
N ASP A 254 -1.33 -10.92 19.36
CA ASP A 254 -2.73 -11.14 19.67
C ASP A 254 -3.59 -10.21 18.80
N VAL A 255 -4.66 -10.76 18.21
CA VAL A 255 -5.51 -10.00 17.29
C VAL A 255 -6.94 -9.95 17.80
N VAL A 256 -7.48 -8.73 17.86
CA VAL A 256 -8.89 -8.45 18.10
C VAL A 256 -9.45 -7.81 16.83
N MET A 257 -10.57 -8.33 16.31
CA MET A 257 -11.29 -7.71 15.19
C MET A 257 -12.63 -7.17 15.65
N ILE A 258 -12.99 -5.97 15.19
CA ILE A 258 -14.25 -5.30 15.55
C ILE A 258 -15.00 -4.94 14.28
N ASP A 259 -16.23 -5.37 14.15
CA ASP A 259 -17.16 -4.95 13.10
C ASP A 259 -18.59 -4.90 13.63
N GLN A 260 -19.39 -3.98 13.08
CA GLN A 260 -20.81 -3.86 13.46
C GLN A 260 -21.72 -4.89 12.76
N ASP A 261 -21.25 -5.52 11.69
CA ASP A 261 -21.99 -6.52 10.92
C ASP A 261 -21.85 -7.90 11.58
N SER A 262 -22.96 -8.39 12.14
CA SER A 262 -22.99 -9.66 12.88
C SER A 262 -22.70 -10.88 12.01
N ASP A 263 -23.07 -10.85 10.72
CA ASP A 263 -22.86 -11.99 9.82
C ASP A 263 -21.39 -12.07 9.40
N ARG A 264 -20.75 -10.93 9.18
CA ARG A 264 -19.30 -10.87 8.96
C ARG A 264 -18.51 -11.31 10.18
N CYS A 265 -18.90 -10.85 11.37
CA CYS A 265 -18.26 -11.27 12.62
C CYS A 265 -18.38 -12.79 12.82
N ARG A 266 -19.54 -13.37 12.55
CA ARG A 266 -19.73 -14.83 12.64
C ARG A 266 -18.84 -15.58 11.66
N SER A 267 -18.80 -15.14 10.40
CA SER A 267 -17.94 -15.73 9.37
C SER A 267 -16.45 -15.66 9.73
N LEU A 268 -16.00 -14.53 10.29
CA LEU A 268 -14.62 -14.37 10.77
C LEU A 268 -14.30 -15.31 11.93
N ALA A 269 -15.19 -15.41 12.92
CA ALA A 269 -14.99 -16.27 14.08
C ALA A 269 -14.96 -17.78 13.69
N GLU A 270 -15.69 -18.16 12.65
CA GLU A 270 -15.65 -19.54 12.12
C GLU A 270 -14.36 -19.85 11.36
N LYS A 271 -13.74 -18.84 10.75
CA LYS A 271 -12.49 -19.02 9.97
C LYS A 271 -11.23 -18.95 10.82
N HIS A 272 -11.24 -18.18 11.90
CA HIS A 272 -10.04 -17.78 12.64
C HIS A 272 -10.16 -18.07 14.13
N ASP A 273 -9.80 -19.25 14.54
CA ASP A 273 -9.88 -19.71 15.98
C ASP A 273 -8.99 -18.87 16.92
N ARG A 274 -7.99 -18.16 16.38
CA ARG A 274 -7.01 -17.37 17.15
C ARG A 274 -7.33 -15.88 17.22
N VAL A 275 -8.42 -15.44 16.59
CA VAL A 275 -8.86 -14.03 16.57
C VAL A 275 -10.01 -13.84 17.54
N LEU A 276 -9.91 -12.86 18.42
CA LEU A 276 -11.06 -12.42 19.19
C LEU A 276 -11.92 -11.49 18.30
N VAL A 277 -13.11 -11.94 17.94
CA VAL A 277 -14.05 -11.16 17.12
C VAL A 277 -15.11 -10.51 18.00
N LEU A 278 -15.24 -9.20 17.93
CA LEU A 278 -16.23 -8.42 18.66
C LEU A 278 -17.26 -7.83 17.67
N ASN A 279 -18.52 -8.15 17.87
CA ASN A 279 -19.61 -7.50 17.14
C ASN A 279 -20.03 -6.24 17.89
N ALA A 280 -19.50 -5.09 17.49
CA ALA A 280 -19.74 -3.81 18.15
C ALA A 280 -19.58 -2.65 17.16
N ASP A 281 -20.11 -1.48 17.52
CA ASP A 281 -19.88 -0.25 16.78
C ASP A 281 -18.47 0.29 17.09
N PRO A 282 -17.56 0.32 16.11
CA PRO A 282 -16.19 0.76 16.35
C PRO A 282 -16.07 2.28 16.59
N THR A 283 -17.14 3.04 16.37
CA THR A 283 -17.18 4.48 16.66
C THR A 283 -17.58 4.79 18.10
N ASP A 284 -18.06 3.79 18.83
CA ASP A 284 -18.35 3.90 20.26
C ASP A 284 -17.02 3.84 21.05
N PRO A 285 -16.62 4.92 21.75
CA PRO A 285 -15.39 4.95 22.52
C PRO A 285 -15.34 3.89 23.62
N ASP A 286 -16.49 3.54 24.20
CA ASP A 286 -16.58 2.57 25.30
C ASP A 286 -16.08 1.18 24.86
N VAL A 287 -16.29 0.81 23.60
CA VAL A 287 -15.81 -0.46 23.02
C VAL A 287 -14.28 -0.55 23.05
N LEU A 288 -13.57 0.52 22.71
CA LEU A 288 -12.12 0.56 22.77
C LEU A 288 -11.59 0.74 24.21
N GLU A 289 -12.33 1.45 25.05
CA GLU A 289 -11.97 1.66 26.45
C GLU A 289 -12.04 0.34 27.25
N GLU A 290 -13.07 -0.50 27.01
CA GLU A 290 -13.20 -1.83 27.62
C GLU A 290 -12.04 -2.77 27.24
N LEU A 291 -11.38 -2.58 26.11
CA LEU A 291 -10.20 -3.34 25.72
C LEU A 291 -8.94 -2.97 26.53
N GLY A 292 -8.97 -1.86 27.28
CA GLY A 292 -7.85 -1.43 28.13
C GLY A 292 -6.58 -1.20 27.33
N LEU A 293 -6.64 -0.37 26.28
CA LEU A 293 -5.51 -0.10 25.39
C LEU A 293 -4.31 0.51 26.13
N ASN A 294 -3.13 0.14 25.71
CA ASN A 294 -1.87 0.60 26.31
C ASN A 294 -0.74 0.72 25.27
N GLY A 295 0.45 1.12 25.70
CA GLY A 295 1.62 1.34 24.85
C GLY A 295 2.17 0.11 24.10
N LYS A 296 1.56 -1.07 24.25
CA LYS A 296 1.87 -2.30 23.52
C LYS A 296 0.78 -2.70 22.52
N ASP A 297 -0.20 -1.82 22.30
CA ASP A 297 -1.33 -2.06 21.42
C ASP A 297 -1.22 -1.20 20.16
N ALA A 298 -1.66 -1.76 19.04
CA ALA A 298 -1.92 -1.04 17.80
C ALA A 298 -3.42 -1.00 17.51
N VAL A 299 -3.90 0.10 16.92
CA VAL A 299 -5.28 0.22 16.41
C VAL A 299 -5.21 0.48 14.91
N ILE A 300 -5.89 -0.38 14.14
CA ILE A 300 -5.80 -0.40 12.68
C ILE A 300 -7.20 -0.28 12.09
N GLY A 301 -7.53 0.86 11.50
CA GLY A 301 -8.83 1.14 10.88
C GLY A 301 -8.86 0.74 9.41
N LEU A 302 -9.57 -0.34 9.07
CA LEU A 302 -9.63 -0.92 7.73
C LEU A 302 -11.07 -1.13 7.22
N THR A 303 -12.00 -0.34 7.72
CA THR A 303 -13.38 -0.33 7.20
C THR A 303 -13.44 0.30 5.80
N GLY A 304 -14.58 0.19 5.13
CA GLY A 304 -14.85 0.90 3.87
C GLY A 304 -15.06 2.43 4.03
N TRP A 305 -15.03 2.96 5.26
CA TRP A 305 -15.39 4.33 5.59
C TRP A 305 -14.22 5.11 6.19
N ASP A 306 -13.67 6.05 5.43
CA ASP A 306 -12.49 6.83 5.81
C ASP A 306 -12.64 7.54 7.16
N HIS A 307 -13.81 8.12 7.44
CA HIS A 307 -14.08 8.82 8.69
C HIS A 307 -14.12 7.87 9.90
N ILE A 308 -14.64 6.65 9.74
CA ILE A 308 -14.62 5.64 10.81
C ILE A 308 -13.18 5.25 11.11
N ASN A 309 -12.39 4.98 10.08
CA ASN A 309 -10.98 4.61 10.23
C ASN A 309 -10.19 5.71 10.97
N ALA A 310 -10.40 6.98 10.58
CA ALA A 310 -9.75 8.11 11.24
C ALA A 310 -10.19 8.25 12.70
N MET A 311 -11.50 8.26 12.97
CA MET A 311 -12.04 8.43 14.32
C MET A 311 -11.57 7.33 15.26
N THR A 312 -11.65 6.08 14.85
CA THR A 312 -11.23 4.93 15.67
C THR A 312 -9.74 4.99 16.00
N CYS A 313 -8.90 5.38 15.03
CA CYS A 313 -7.47 5.58 15.27
C CYS A 313 -7.19 6.74 16.21
N MET A 314 -7.93 7.85 16.12
CA MET A 314 -7.80 8.99 17.05
C MET A 314 -8.18 8.59 18.48
N VAL A 315 -9.30 7.88 18.67
CA VAL A 315 -9.74 7.37 19.96
C VAL A 315 -8.71 6.37 20.51
N GLY A 316 -8.27 5.40 19.71
CA GLY A 316 -7.26 4.43 20.10
C GLY A 316 -5.96 5.09 20.56
N LYS A 317 -5.53 6.15 19.85
CA LYS A 317 -4.35 6.93 20.25
C LYS A 317 -4.55 7.66 21.58
N ALA A 318 -5.72 8.25 21.79
CA ALA A 318 -6.08 8.93 23.04
C ALA A 318 -6.14 7.95 24.23
N LEU A 319 -6.58 6.72 24.01
CA LEU A 319 -6.64 5.66 25.00
C LEU A 319 -5.29 4.94 25.25
N GLY A 320 -4.23 5.34 24.55
CA GLY A 320 -2.87 4.89 24.86
C GLY A 320 -2.24 3.90 23.88
N ALA A 321 -2.87 3.60 22.75
CA ALA A 321 -2.26 2.79 21.72
C ALA A 321 -0.94 3.41 21.22
N SER A 322 0.11 2.60 21.09
CA SER A 322 1.43 3.07 20.63
C SER A 322 1.44 3.43 19.15
N THR A 323 0.72 2.64 18.35
CA THR A 323 0.66 2.76 16.90
C THR A 323 -0.78 2.80 16.44
N THR A 324 -1.07 3.66 15.48
CA THR A 324 -2.37 3.72 14.80
C THR A 324 -2.16 3.78 13.29
N VAL A 325 -2.90 2.98 12.55
CA VAL A 325 -2.86 2.94 11.08
C VAL A 325 -4.30 3.07 10.56
N ALA A 326 -4.55 4.03 9.70
CA ALA A 326 -5.87 4.25 9.10
C ALA A 326 -5.79 4.15 7.57
N ARG A 327 -6.66 3.34 6.98
CA ARG A 327 -6.86 3.30 5.54
C ARG A 327 -7.71 4.48 5.09
N PHE A 328 -7.27 5.15 4.03
CA PHE A 328 -8.05 6.13 3.31
C PHE A 328 -8.25 5.71 1.86
N ASN A 329 -9.48 5.81 1.37
CA ASN A 329 -9.84 5.47 0.00
C ASN A 329 -9.70 6.67 -0.96
N ARG A 330 -9.55 7.88 -0.43
CA ARG A 330 -9.43 9.13 -1.20
C ARG A 330 -8.09 9.79 -0.96
N ILE A 331 -7.32 9.98 -2.04
CA ILE A 331 -6.02 10.68 -2.01
C ILE A 331 -6.15 12.14 -1.54
N SER A 332 -7.34 12.74 -1.65
CA SER A 332 -7.59 14.13 -1.24
C SER A 332 -7.53 14.37 0.29
N TYR A 333 -7.37 13.32 1.09
CA TYR A 333 -7.23 13.41 2.55
C TYR A 333 -5.80 13.20 3.06
N VAL A 334 -4.85 12.96 2.16
CA VAL A 334 -3.43 12.71 2.49
C VAL A 334 -2.57 13.95 2.26
#